data_72d059bff9956603b3aeb8b3d5fddd18
#
_entry.id   72d059bff9956603b3aeb8b3d5fddd18
#
_cell.length_a   1.000
_cell.length_b   1.000
_cell.length_c   1.000
_cell.angle_alpha   90.00
_cell.angle_beta   90.00
_cell.angle_gamma   90.00
#
_symmetry.space_group_name_H-M   'P 1'
#
loop_
_entity.id
_entity.type
_entity.pdbx_description
1 polymer ?
#
loop_
_entity_poly.entity_id
_entity_poly.type
_entity_poly.pdbx_seq_one_letter_code
_entity_poly.pdbx_strand_id
1 'polypeptide(L)'
;HLRYTDGTTEYLGTDSTWQTTDSPVIFNSIYTAEHYDAQKELAGWDSPGFNATGWYHAQETESPTETIKSQVMHPIRETARYTATQCKKINDSCYVYHFPKNIAGVTELKVKGKKGTKLRLKHGELLDKNGMVNMANIDYHYRPTDDSDPFQTDIVILSGKQDRFMPKFNYKGFQFVEVSSSAPIQLSDENLIAVEMHSDVPAIGYWSSSSDLLNKIWKATNSSYLANLFGYPTDCPQREKNGWTGDAHIAIETGLYNFDGISIYEKWMNDFCDEQKDNGILPCIIPTSVWGYDWANGVDWTSAVAIIPWEIYRFYGDTTLLRRMYGPIKKYVSYIESISTNHLTDWGLGDWVPVRSKSNITLTSSIYYYTDVCILAKAARLFGYAEDASYYNTLAQKIKEAINTSFLNKETGIYAEGTQTELAMPLYWGIVPEEDKKKVAARLHELVEKDDYHLDVGLLGSKALLSAMSDNGYAETAYKVASQDTYPSWGYWIKQGATTLHENWRTDVVIDNSYNHIMFGEIGAWLYKGLGGIQIDEKHPGFKHILLKPFFPADMNELTIRYNTPYGWLNINWVRQTNDCIRYTIDIPAGTSATFVPFTMPEPQKSITLQAGKHSLELDFIHQLI
;
A
#
# COMPACT_ATOMS: atom_id res chain seq x y z
N HIS A 1 -26.24 19.53 13.66
CA HIS A 1 -26.41 19.45 15.13
C HIS A 1 -25.54 20.49 15.78
N LEU A 2 -26.17 21.47 16.41
CA LEU A 2 -25.54 22.57 17.17
C LEU A 2 -25.72 22.28 18.67
N ARG A 3 -24.63 22.39 19.42
CA ARG A 3 -24.67 22.34 20.89
C ARG A 3 -24.17 23.67 21.43
N TYR A 4 -25.02 24.35 22.13
CA TYR A 4 -24.72 25.65 22.72
C TYR A 4 -24.02 25.52 24.07
N THR A 5 -23.38 26.59 24.51
CA THR A 5 -22.62 26.63 25.78
C THR A 5 -23.49 26.47 27.01
N ASP A 6 -24.79 26.78 26.90
CA ASP A 6 -25.80 26.59 27.96
C ASP A 6 -26.32 25.13 28.03
N GLY A 7 -25.82 24.23 27.16
CA GLY A 7 -26.20 22.82 27.09
C GLY A 7 -27.39 22.52 26.19
N THR A 8 -28.04 23.54 25.62
CA THR A 8 -29.12 23.32 24.65
C THR A 8 -28.59 22.78 23.33
N THR A 9 -29.43 22.07 22.59
CA THR A 9 -29.08 21.47 21.29
C THR A 9 -30.12 21.85 20.25
N GLU A 10 -29.65 22.11 19.04
CA GLU A 10 -30.48 22.38 17.88
C GLU A 10 -30.06 21.51 16.70
N TYR A 11 -31.05 21.02 15.94
CA TYR A 11 -30.83 20.29 14.70
C TYR A 11 -31.27 21.16 13.54
N LEU A 12 -30.35 21.49 12.66
CA LEU A 12 -30.61 22.18 11.41
C LEU A 12 -30.47 21.12 10.27
N GLY A 13 -31.57 20.76 9.68
CA GLY A 13 -31.66 19.90 8.50
C GLY A 13 -31.91 20.72 7.23
N THR A 14 -31.57 20.18 6.08
CA THR A 14 -32.00 20.72 4.79
C THR A 14 -33.44 20.28 4.53
N ASP A 15 -34.25 21.20 4.05
CA ASP A 15 -35.67 21.00 3.74
C ASP A 15 -36.07 21.79 2.49
N SER A 16 -37.35 21.77 2.15
CA SER A 16 -37.91 22.51 1.00
C SER A 16 -37.79 24.02 1.07
N THR A 17 -37.40 24.60 2.22
CA THR A 17 -37.14 26.07 2.34
C THR A 17 -35.76 26.44 1.79
N TRP A 18 -34.86 25.49 1.64
CA TRP A 18 -33.55 25.71 1.05
C TRP A 18 -33.68 26.00 -0.43
N GLN A 19 -32.73 26.77 -0.95
CA GLN A 19 -32.69 27.13 -2.37
C GLN A 19 -31.49 26.48 -3.06
N THR A 20 -31.68 26.12 -4.32
CA THR A 20 -30.68 25.47 -5.17
C THR A 20 -30.67 26.06 -6.57
N THR A 21 -29.55 25.98 -7.25
CA THR A 21 -29.40 26.38 -8.66
C THR A 21 -28.36 25.49 -9.34
N ASP A 22 -28.25 25.61 -10.68
CA ASP A 22 -27.22 24.95 -11.44
C ASP A 22 -25.81 25.39 -11.02
N SER A 23 -24.90 24.43 -10.95
CA SER A 23 -23.49 24.63 -10.60
C SER A 23 -22.66 24.95 -11.83
N PRO A 24 -21.51 25.65 -11.69
CA PRO A 24 -20.48 25.69 -12.72
C PRO A 24 -19.85 24.31 -13.00
N VAL A 25 -19.93 23.35 -12.07
CA VAL A 25 -19.59 21.94 -12.32
C VAL A 25 -20.76 21.30 -13.04
N ILE A 26 -20.59 21.07 -14.35
CA ILE A 26 -21.65 20.54 -15.23
C ILE A 26 -21.61 19.03 -15.39
N PHE A 27 -20.50 18.39 -14.99
CA PHE A 27 -20.31 16.95 -14.93
C PHE A 27 -19.21 16.61 -13.95
N ASN A 28 -19.30 15.49 -13.23
CA ASN A 28 -18.20 14.91 -12.48
C ASN A 28 -18.29 13.37 -12.47
N SER A 29 -17.11 12.75 -12.41
CA SER A 29 -16.94 11.31 -12.25
C SER A 29 -15.61 11.06 -11.57
N ILE A 30 -15.57 10.08 -10.64
CA ILE A 30 -14.34 9.67 -9.97
C ILE A 30 -13.30 9.12 -10.96
N TYR A 31 -13.74 8.58 -12.08
CA TYR A 31 -12.88 7.96 -13.09
C TYR A 31 -12.53 8.89 -14.23
N THR A 32 -13.53 9.52 -14.85
CA THR A 32 -13.28 10.34 -16.02
C THR A 32 -12.73 11.71 -15.65
N ALA A 33 -13.49 12.54 -14.94
CA ALA A 33 -13.00 13.87 -14.58
C ALA A 33 -14.08 14.80 -14.01
N GLU A 34 -13.77 16.11 -14.03
CA GLU A 34 -14.72 17.17 -13.74
C GLU A 34 -14.80 18.12 -14.95
N HIS A 35 -16.04 18.42 -15.39
CA HIS A 35 -16.30 19.41 -16.41
C HIS A 35 -16.84 20.67 -15.76
N TYR A 36 -16.21 21.81 -16.03
CA TYR A 36 -16.43 23.08 -15.37
C TYR A 36 -16.64 24.19 -16.39
N ASP A 37 -17.76 24.91 -16.24
CA ASP A 37 -18.07 26.08 -17.03
C ASP A 37 -17.91 27.36 -16.19
N ALA A 38 -16.76 28.04 -16.30
CA ALA A 38 -16.48 29.25 -15.57
C ALA A 38 -17.44 30.43 -15.90
N GLN A 39 -18.23 30.32 -16.97
CA GLN A 39 -19.23 31.33 -17.32
C GLN A 39 -20.45 31.26 -16.39
N LYS A 40 -20.66 30.12 -15.70
CA LYS A 40 -21.74 29.89 -14.76
C LYS A 40 -21.40 30.22 -13.31
N GLU A 41 -20.18 30.71 -13.05
CA GLU A 41 -19.79 31.12 -11.70
C GLU A 41 -20.67 32.24 -11.16
N LEU A 42 -21.19 32.05 -9.97
CA LEU A 42 -22.02 33.01 -9.23
C LEU A 42 -21.19 33.62 -8.10
N ALA A 43 -20.56 34.78 -8.36
CA ALA A 43 -19.70 35.40 -7.40
C ALA A 43 -20.46 35.74 -6.10
N GLY A 44 -19.93 35.31 -4.95
CA GLY A 44 -20.49 35.60 -3.62
C GLY A 44 -21.72 34.78 -3.24
N TRP A 45 -22.03 33.69 -3.94
CA TRP A 45 -23.18 32.83 -3.64
C TRP A 45 -23.16 32.25 -2.21
N ASP A 46 -21.99 32.11 -1.62
CA ASP A 46 -21.72 31.60 -0.29
C ASP A 46 -21.55 32.73 0.76
N SER A 47 -21.85 33.97 0.38
CA SER A 47 -21.71 35.14 1.26
C SER A 47 -23.04 35.56 1.87
N PRO A 48 -23.06 36.02 3.13
CA PRO A 48 -24.27 36.56 3.74
C PRO A 48 -24.90 37.67 2.90
N GLY A 49 -26.22 37.62 2.69
CA GLY A 49 -26.96 38.61 1.92
C GLY A 49 -26.93 38.43 0.41
N PHE A 50 -26.41 37.29 -0.08
CA PHE A 50 -26.50 36.96 -1.52
C PHE A 50 -27.97 36.94 -1.99
N ASN A 51 -28.23 37.56 -3.13
CA ASN A 51 -29.56 37.57 -3.73
C ASN A 51 -29.79 36.31 -4.58
N ALA A 52 -30.53 35.37 -4.04
CA ALA A 52 -30.88 34.09 -4.70
C ALA A 52 -32.16 34.18 -5.55
N THR A 53 -32.55 35.37 -6.03
CA THR A 53 -33.73 35.52 -6.90
C THR A 53 -33.60 34.63 -8.14
N GLY A 54 -34.64 33.82 -8.38
CA GLY A 54 -34.66 32.88 -9.50
C GLY A 54 -34.06 31.49 -9.19
N TRP A 55 -33.60 31.26 -7.97
CA TRP A 55 -33.21 29.91 -7.55
C TRP A 55 -34.46 29.07 -7.29
N TYR A 56 -34.31 27.75 -7.42
CA TYR A 56 -35.38 26.78 -7.16
C TYR A 56 -35.41 26.37 -5.68
N HIS A 57 -36.54 25.91 -5.20
CA HIS A 57 -36.60 25.23 -3.91
C HIS A 57 -35.97 23.84 -3.99
N ALA A 58 -35.26 23.45 -2.95
CA ALA A 58 -34.72 22.11 -2.83
C ALA A 58 -35.85 21.08 -2.79
N GLN A 59 -35.61 19.92 -3.37
CA GLN A 59 -36.49 18.76 -3.31
C GLN A 59 -36.02 17.82 -2.22
N GLU A 60 -36.92 17.48 -1.30
CA GLU A 60 -36.64 16.47 -0.29
C GLU A 60 -36.57 15.09 -0.92
N THR A 61 -35.62 14.28 -0.47
CA THR A 61 -35.44 12.90 -0.89
C THR A 61 -35.17 12.02 0.34
N GLU A 62 -35.29 10.72 0.18
CA GLU A 62 -34.94 9.79 1.23
C GLU A 62 -33.45 9.91 1.58
N SER A 63 -33.13 9.81 2.88
CA SER A 63 -31.75 9.77 3.32
C SER A 63 -31.09 8.47 2.86
N PRO A 64 -29.84 8.50 2.34
CA PRO A 64 -29.12 7.28 1.97
C PRO A 64 -28.76 6.42 3.19
N THR A 65 -28.88 6.96 4.40
CA THR A 65 -28.62 6.25 5.66
C THR A 65 -29.43 6.87 6.80
N GLU A 66 -29.85 6.02 7.74
CA GLU A 66 -30.48 6.47 8.99
C GLU A 66 -29.45 6.88 10.05
N THR A 67 -28.20 6.48 9.89
CA THR A 67 -27.15 6.68 10.87
C THR A 67 -26.06 7.63 10.35
N ILE A 68 -25.92 8.78 11.00
CA ILE A 68 -24.84 9.74 10.74
C ILE A 68 -23.79 9.58 11.85
N LYS A 69 -22.53 9.33 11.46
CA LYS A 69 -21.39 9.21 12.39
C LYS A 69 -20.32 10.23 12.06
N SER A 70 -19.59 10.66 13.08
CA SER A 70 -18.37 11.45 12.86
C SER A 70 -17.31 10.62 12.17
N GLN A 71 -16.59 11.21 11.22
CA GLN A 71 -15.41 10.59 10.64
C GLN A 71 -14.32 10.44 11.72
N VAL A 72 -13.83 9.20 11.90
CA VAL A 72 -12.82 8.88 12.93
C VAL A 72 -11.43 8.68 12.33
N MET A 73 -11.33 8.55 11.02
CA MET A 73 -10.06 8.36 10.30
C MET A 73 -9.46 9.68 9.82
N HIS A 74 -8.18 9.66 9.49
CA HIS A 74 -7.49 10.78 8.89
C HIS A 74 -8.17 11.23 7.58
N PRO A 75 -8.49 12.53 7.42
CA PRO A 75 -9.14 13.04 6.23
C PRO A 75 -8.19 13.05 5.03
N ILE A 76 -8.75 12.96 3.83
CA ILE A 76 -8.01 13.25 2.60
C ILE A 76 -7.74 14.75 2.56
N ARG A 77 -6.48 15.13 2.34
CA ARG A 77 -6.04 16.54 2.31
C ARG A 77 -5.05 16.77 1.18
N GLU A 78 -4.90 18.03 0.83
CA GLU A 78 -3.75 18.52 0.10
C GLU A 78 -2.51 18.40 0.99
N THR A 79 -1.51 17.64 0.53
CA THR A 79 -0.29 17.34 1.31
C THR A 79 0.95 17.98 0.72
N ALA A 80 0.99 18.21 -0.60
CA ALA A 80 2.08 18.91 -1.26
C ALA A 80 1.62 19.59 -2.55
N ARG A 81 2.41 20.57 -3.02
CA ARG A 81 2.23 21.26 -4.29
C ARG A 81 3.52 21.23 -5.10
N TYR A 82 3.40 20.97 -6.39
CA TYR A 82 4.55 20.91 -7.29
C TYR A 82 4.32 21.82 -8.50
N THR A 83 5.28 22.69 -8.76
CA THR A 83 5.41 23.37 -10.05
C THR A 83 5.95 22.39 -11.09
N ALA A 84 5.58 22.55 -12.33
CA ALA A 84 6.11 21.76 -13.41
C ALA A 84 7.63 21.98 -13.54
N THR A 85 8.37 20.91 -13.76
CA THR A 85 9.81 20.97 -14.10
C THR A 85 10.02 21.41 -15.53
N GLN A 86 8.99 21.24 -16.37
CA GLN A 86 8.96 21.65 -17.76
C GLN A 86 7.51 21.89 -18.22
N CYS A 87 7.29 23.00 -18.95
CA CYS A 87 6.10 23.24 -19.75
C CYS A 87 6.50 23.27 -21.23
N LYS A 88 6.28 22.17 -21.94
CA LYS A 88 6.65 22.02 -23.35
C LYS A 88 5.50 22.49 -24.25
N LYS A 89 5.72 23.56 -25.01
CA LYS A 89 4.78 23.96 -26.05
C LYS A 89 4.89 23.02 -27.26
N ILE A 90 3.78 22.37 -27.61
CA ILE A 90 3.67 21.52 -28.79
C ILE A 90 3.23 22.35 -30.02
N ASN A 91 2.21 23.19 -29.83
CA ASN A 91 1.73 24.17 -30.81
C ASN A 91 0.99 25.31 -30.11
N ASP A 92 0.35 26.21 -30.83
CA ASP A 92 -0.35 27.38 -30.25
C ASP A 92 -1.57 27.05 -29.41
N SER A 93 -2.02 25.77 -29.42
CA SER A 93 -3.20 25.31 -28.68
C SER A 93 -2.92 24.07 -27.81
N CYS A 94 -1.64 23.64 -27.67
CA CYS A 94 -1.31 22.44 -26.93
C CYS A 94 0.02 22.57 -26.20
N TYR A 95 0.01 22.20 -24.93
CA TYR A 95 1.15 22.20 -24.01
C TYR A 95 1.19 20.91 -23.21
N VAL A 96 2.39 20.41 -22.87
CA VAL A 96 2.60 19.27 -22.00
C VAL A 96 3.44 19.67 -20.80
N TYR A 97 2.89 19.46 -19.62
CA TYR A 97 3.53 19.72 -18.33
C TYR A 97 4.15 18.45 -17.79
N HIS A 98 5.41 18.53 -17.33
CA HIS A 98 6.10 17.45 -16.64
C HIS A 98 6.23 17.83 -15.16
N PHE A 99 5.79 16.95 -14.28
CA PHE A 99 5.95 17.12 -12.84
C PHE A 99 7.08 16.26 -12.28
N PRO A 100 7.70 16.64 -11.15
CA PRO A 100 8.90 15.97 -10.64
C PRO A 100 8.63 14.53 -10.15
N LYS A 101 7.35 14.16 -9.98
CA LYS A 101 6.95 12.92 -9.31
C LYS A 101 5.59 12.46 -9.86
N ASN A 102 5.40 11.13 -9.93
CA ASN A 102 4.07 10.54 -10.12
C ASN A 102 3.30 10.65 -8.80
N ILE A 103 2.11 11.22 -8.82
CA ILE A 103 1.30 11.51 -7.62
C ILE A 103 -0.14 11.03 -7.77
N ALA A 104 -0.82 10.86 -6.64
CA ALA A 104 -2.27 10.91 -6.58
C ALA A 104 -2.72 12.32 -6.20
N GLY A 105 -3.73 12.86 -6.88
CA GLY A 105 -4.23 14.19 -6.59
C GLY A 105 -4.92 14.87 -7.77
N VAL A 106 -4.82 16.19 -7.80
CA VAL A 106 -5.47 17.04 -8.80
C VAL A 106 -4.51 18.09 -9.34
N THR A 107 -4.97 18.86 -10.32
CA THR A 107 -4.24 20.05 -10.76
C THR A 107 -5.02 21.33 -10.46
N GLU A 108 -4.31 22.39 -10.07
CA GLU A 108 -4.83 23.76 -10.02
C GLU A 108 -4.40 24.50 -11.27
N LEU A 109 -5.39 24.89 -12.07
CA LEU A 109 -5.21 25.73 -13.27
C LEU A 109 -5.50 27.19 -12.95
N LYS A 110 -4.60 28.09 -13.33
CA LYS A 110 -4.82 29.54 -13.34
C LYS A 110 -4.57 30.06 -14.75
N VAL A 111 -5.59 30.57 -15.40
CA VAL A 111 -5.49 30.91 -16.83
C VAL A 111 -6.35 32.09 -17.19
N LYS A 112 -5.90 32.83 -18.24
CA LYS A 112 -6.71 33.85 -18.89
C LYS A 112 -6.78 33.50 -20.37
N GLY A 113 -7.99 33.44 -20.92
CA GLY A 113 -8.21 33.18 -22.35
C GLY A 113 -9.52 33.78 -22.83
N LYS A 114 -9.80 33.62 -24.13
CA LYS A 114 -11.02 34.14 -24.74
C LYS A 114 -12.24 33.41 -24.14
N LYS A 115 -13.32 34.17 -23.88
CA LYS A 115 -14.60 33.64 -23.40
C LYS A 115 -15.08 32.48 -24.27
N GLY A 116 -15.50 31.39 -23.63
CA GLY A 116 -16.00 30.17 -24.31
C GLY A 116 -14.89 29.25 -24.85
N THR A 117 -13.61 29.60 -24.70
CA THR A 117 -12.52 28.69 -25.03
C THR A 117 -12.62 27.44 -24.13
N LYS A 118 -12.60 26.26 -24.73
CA LYS A 118 -12.63 24.96 -24.03
C LYS A 118 -11.19 24.46 -23.90
N LEU A 119 -10.76 24.22 -22.65
CA LEU A 119 -9.52 23.55 -22.32
C LEU A 119 -9.81 22.10 -21.95
N ARG A 120 -8.92 21.20 -22.35
CA ARG A 120 -8.88 19.80 -21.91
C ARG A 120 -7.56 19.55 -21.19
N LEU A 121 -7.61 19.07 -19.96
CA LEU A 121 -6.47 18.73 -19.13
C LEU A 121 -6.42 17.20 -18.99
N LYS A 122 -5.64 16.56 -19.83
CA LYS A 122 -5.47 15.11 -19.86
C LYS A 122 -4.28 14.71 -18.98
N HIS A 123 -4.55 13.96 -17.91
CA HIS A 123 -3.57 13.54 -16.91
C HIS A 123 -3.12 12.10 -17.18
N GLY A 124 -1.82 11.83 -17.13
CA GLY A 124 -1.31 10.49 -17.35
C GLY A 124 0.08 10.25 -16.75
N GLU A 125 0.47 8.99 -16.76
CA GLU A 125 1.73 8.52 -16.20
C GLU A 125 2.83 8.39 -17.25
N LEU A 126 2.48 8.36 -18.54
CA LEU A 126 3.37 8.08 -19.65
C LEU A 126 3.29 9.14 -20.73
N LEU A 127 4.36 9.27 -21.49
CA LEU A 127 4.41 10.02 -22.73
C LEU A 127 4.58 9.07 -23.93
N ASP A 128 4.00 9.44 -25.05
CA ASP A 128 4.25 8.79 -26.32
C ASP A 128 5.58 9.28 -26.96
N LYS A 129 5.95 8.71 -28.12
CA LYS A 129 7.18 9.08 -28.86
C LYS A 129 7.21 10.54 -29.34
N ASN A 130 6.06 11.22 -29.38
CA ASN A 130 5.93 12.63 -29.76
C ASN A 130 5.99 13.56 -28.54
N GLY A 131 6.01 12.99 -27.33
CA GLY A 131 5.98 13.70 -26.06
C GLY A 131 4.58 14.16 -25.66
N MET A 132 3.53 13.52 -26.17
CA MET A 132 2.13 13.71 -25.77
C MET A 132 1.78 12.72 -24.67
N VAL A 133 0.79 13.03 -23.84
CA VAL A 133 0.34 12.12 -22.79
C VAL A 133 -0.30 10.88 -23.42
N ASN A 134 0.30 9.72 -23.12
CA ASN A 134 -0.20 8.41 -23.53
C ASN A 134 -1.17 7.87 -22.48
N MET A 135 -2.39 7.58 -22.88
CA MET A 135 -3.47 7.07 -22.01
C MET A 135 -3.71 5.56 -22.16
N ALA A 136 -2.91 4.85 -22.96
CA ALA A 136 -3.18 3.44 -23.26
C ALA A 136 -3.21 2.54 -22.03
N ASN A 137 -2.46 2.88 -20.98
CA ASN A 137 -2.46 2.14 -19.72
C ASN A 137 -3.67 2.45 -18.83
N ILE A 138 -4.40 3.54 -19.09
CA ILE A 138 -5.52 4.01 -18.28
C ILE A 138 -6.85 3.79 -19.02
N ASP A 139 -6.92 4.19 -20.29
CA ASP A 139 -8.13 4.21 -21.11
C ASP A 139 -8.63 2.81 -21.51
N TYR A 140 -7.85 1.80 -21.28
CA TYR A 140 -8.22 0.40 -21.56
C TYR A 140 -9.25 -0.16 -20.56
N HIS A 141 -9.25 0.36 -19.33
CA HIS A 141 -10.07 -0.19 -18.26
C HIS A 141 -11.55 0.18 -18.39
N TYR A 142 -12.42 -0.60 -17.69
CA TYR A 142 -13.87 -0.37 -17.69
C TYR A 142 -14.24 1.03 -17.20
N ARG A 143 -15.13 1.71 -17.95
CA ARG A 143 -15.66 3.03 -17.59
C ARG A 143 -17.11 2.90 -17.15
N PRO A 144 -17.43 3.31 -15.91
CA PRO A 144 -18.81 3.25 -15.40
C PRO A 144 -19.72 4.38 -15.91
N THR A 145 -19.19 5.30 -16.75
CA THR A 145 -19.87 6.47 -17.28
C THR A 145 -19.99 6.40 -18.81
N ASP A 146 -20.15 7.53 -19.48
CA ASP A 146 -20.20 7.59 -20.95
C ASP A 146 -18.84 7.24 -21.57
N ASP A 147 -18.80 6.30 -22.51
CA ASP A 147 -17.60 5.88 -23.25
C ASP A 147 -16.97 7.02 -24.05
N SER A 148 -17.71 8.10 -24.34
CA SER A 148 -17.18 9.30 -24.99
C SER A 148 -16.28 10.14 -24.10
N ASP A 149 -16.38 9.98 -22.77
CA ASP A 149 -15.60 10.74 -21.81
C ASP A 149 -14.23 10.09 -21.58
N PRO A 150 -13.13 10.80 -21.91
CA PRO A 150 -11.78 10.27 -21.68
C PRO A 150 -11.49 10.12 -20.20
N PHE A 151 -10.79 9.05 -19.81
CA PHE A 151 -10.28 8.91 -18.45
C PHE A 151 -9.39 10.10 -18.06
N GLN A 152 -9.43 10.50 -16.78
CA GLN A 152 -8.57 11.52 -16.19
C GLN A 152 -8.44 12.82 -17.02
N THR A 153 -9.52 13.25 -17.69
CA THR A 153 -9.49 14.43 -18.57
C THR A 153 -10.49 15.48 -18.10
N ASP A 154 -10.00 16.48 -17.34
CA ASP A 154 -10.83 17.62 -16.95
C ASP A 154 -11.12 18.53 -18.14
N ILE A 155 -12.31 19.15 -18.14
CA ILE A 155 -12.73 20.10 -19.17
C ILE A 155 -13.08 21.42 -18.49
N VAL A 156 -12.49 22.52 -18.99
CA VAL A 156 -12.73 23.86 -18.44
C VAL A 156 -13.17 24.80 -19.58
N ILE A 157 -14.35 25.41 -19.45
CA ILE A 157 -14.84 26.42 -20.37
C ILE A 157 -14.56 27.79 -19.75
N LEU A 158 -13.75 28.60 -20.42
CA LEU A 158 -13.26 29.87 -19.88
C LEU A 158 -14.32 30.97 -19.88
N SER A 159 -14.32 31.79 -18.82
CA SER A 159 -15.22 32.96 -18.68
C SER A 159 -14.81 34.17 -19.52
N GLY A 160 -13.54 34.24 -19.98
CA GLY A 160 -12.93 35.40 -20.60
C GLY A 160 -12.21 36.34 -19.61
N LYS A 161 -12.26 36.04 -18.35
CA LYS A 161 -11.55 36.73 -17.26
C LYS A 161 -10.31 35.90 -16.83
N GLN A 162 -9.75 36.20 -15.68
CA GLN A 162 -8.80 35.32 -15.00
C GLN A 162 -9.60 34.20 -14.33
N ASP A 163 -9.47 32.99 -14.87
CA ASP A 163 -10.15 31.80 -14.33
C ASP A 163 -9.20 31.00 -13.44
N ARG A 164 -9.76 30.35 -12.41
CA ARG A 164 -9.09 29.39 -11.54
C ARG A 164 -9.96 28.16 -11.46
N PHE A 165 -9.35 26.99 -11.73
CA PHE A 165 -10.03 25.71 -11.63
C PHE A 165 -9.18 24.73 -10.85
N MET A 166 -9.80 24.00 -9.94
CA MET A 166 -9.25 22.83 -9.26
C MET A 166 -10.44 21.88 -9.00
N PRO A 167 -10.42 20.65 -9.53
CA PRO A 167 -11.53 19.72 -9.34
C PRO A 167 -11.75 19.42 -7.86
N LYS A 168 -13.01 19.14 -7.49
CA LYS A 168 -13.45 18.92 -6.11
C LYS A 168 -13.97 17.51 -5.86
N PHE A 169 -14.39 16.78 -6.88
CA PHE A 169 -15.13 15.54 -6.77
C PHE A 169 -14.42 14.32 -7.34
N ASN A 170 -13.15 14.46 -7.70
CA ASN A 170 -12.32 13.38 -8.19
C ASN A 170 -10.85 13.57 -7.78
N TYR A 171 -10.04 12.56 -8.03
CA TYR A 171 -8.58 12.61 -8.02
C TYR A 171 -8.02 11.78 -9.16
N LYS A 172 -6.74 11.93 -9.45
CA LYS A 172 -6.06 11.32 -10.59
C LYS A 172 -4.69 10.79 -10.17
N GLY A 173 -4.18 9.79 -10.89
CA GLY A 173 -2.78 9.36 -10.81
C GLY A 173 -2.03 9.88 -12.02
N PHE A 174 -0.98 10.69 -11.84
CA PHE A 174 -0.29 11.30 -12.98
C PHE A 174 1.11 11.83 -12.64
N GLN A 175 1.94 11.92 -13.66
CA GLN A 175 3.19 12.68 -13.67
C GLN A 175 3.20 13.74 -14.78
N PHE A 176 2.37 13.56 -15.81
CA PHE A 176 2.30 14.43 -16.96
C PHE A 176 0.87 14.94 -17.17
N VAL A 177 0.75 16.18 -17.66
CA VAL A 177 -0.54 16.74 -18.03
C VAL A 177 -0.46 17.41 -19.38
N GLU A 178 -1.29 16.97 -20.32
CA GLU A 178 -1.47 17.60 -21.62
C GLU A 178 -2.64 18.57 -21.54
N VAL A 179 -2.39 19.84 -21.80
CA VAL A 179 -3.42 20.88 -21.89
C VAL A 179 -3.64 21.23 -23.34
N SER A 180 -4.81 20.86 -23.87
CA SER A 180 -5.23 21.23 -25.22
C SER A 180 -6.37 22.24 -25.19
N SER A 181 -6.38 23.18 -26.13
CA SER A 181 -7.30 24.32 -26.19
C SER A 181 -8.03 24.38 -27.52
N SER A 182 -9.31 24.77 -27.50
CA SER A 182 -10.11 24.99 -28.71
C SER A 182 -9.74 26.28 -29.50
N ALA A 183 -8.88 27.13 -28.93
CA ALA A 183 -8.36 28.35 -29.54
C ALA A 183 -6.90 28.55 -29.10
N PRO A 184 -6.10 29.33 -29.85
CA PRO A 184 -4.75 29.67 -29.42
C PRO A 184 -4.72 30.26 -28.02
N ILE A 185 -3.78 29.78 -27.18
CA ILE A 185 -3.60 30.20 -25.82
C ILE A 185 -2.09 30.27 -25.50
N GLN A 186 -1.72 31.08 -24.52
CA GLN A 186 -0.36 31.11 -23.99
C GLN A 186 -0.33 30.59 -22.58
N LEU A 187 0.46 29.54 -22.34
CA LEU A 187 0.64 28.91 -21.05
C LEU A 187 2.13 28.84 -20.71
N SER A 188 2.42 28.90 -19.41
CA SER A 188 3.74 28.72 -18.81
C SER A 188 3.67 27.70 -17.70
N ASP A 189 4.79 27.37 -17.08
CA ASP A 189 4.90 26.50 -15.90
C ASP A 189 4.11 27.01 -14.69
N GLU A 190 3.85 28.32 -14.59
CA GLU A 190 3.07 28.92 -13.49
C GLU A 190 1.55 28.72 -13.64
N ASN A 191 1.05 28.36 -14.84
CA ASN A 191 -0.39 28.22 -15.07
C ASN A 191 -0.99 26.93 -14.51
N LEU A 192 -0.17 25.88 -14.29
CA LEU A 192 -0.64 24.59 -13.80
C LEU A 192 0.26 24.08 -12.67
N ILE A 193 -0.36 23.84 -11.53
CA ILE A 193 0.27 23.29 -10.32
C ILE A 193 -0.30 21.90 -10.07
N ALA A 194 0.54 20.91 -9.84
CA ALA A 194 0.11 19.61 -9.34
C ALA A 194 -0.07 19.66 -7.83
N VAL A 195 -1.20 19.17 -7.36
CA VAL A 195 -1.60 19.14 -5.94
C VAL A 195 -1.70 17.70 -5.50
N GLU A 196 -0.72 17.24 -4.73
CA GLU A 196 -0.71 15.89 -4.17
C GLU A 196 -1.75 15.80 -3.05
N MET A 197 -2.55 14.74 -3.09
CA MET A 197 -3.60 14.47 -2.11
C MET A 197 -3.57 13.00 -1.72
N HIS A 198 -3.78 12.75 -0.45
CA HIS A 198 -4.00 11.42 0.15
C HIS A 198 -4.58 11.58 1.55
N SER A 199 -4.95 10.47 2.20
CA SER A 199 -5.28 10.50 3.64
C SER A 199 -4.08 11.01 4.43
N ASP A 200 -4.27 12.08 5.22
CA ASP A 200 -3.22 12.83 5.90
C ASP A 200 -2.73 12.09 7.16
N VAL A 201 -2.07 10.95 6.94
CA VAL A 201 -1.52 10.11 8.02
C VAL A 201 -0.14 10.62 8.44
N PRO A 202 0.15 10.71 9.77
CA PRO A 202 1.45 11.13 10.27
C PRO A 202 2.56 10.14 9.85
N ALA A 203 3.71 10.66 9.43
CA ALA A 203 4.90 9.86 9.23
C ALA A 203 5.51 9.48 10.60
N ILE A 204 5.71 8.20 10.83
CA ILE A 204 6.31 7.64 12.06
C ILE A 204 7.60 6.88 11.81
N GLY A 205 7.93 6.61 10.56
CA GLY A 205 9.16 5.95 10.13
C GLY A 205 10.08 6.88 9.35
N TYR A 206 11.37 6.71 9.55
CA TYR A 206 12.42 7.40 8.79
C TYR A 206 13.54 6.42 8.47
N TRP A 207 14.04 6.48 7.26
CA TRP A 207 15.12 5.65 6.74
C TRP A 207 16.13 6.51 5.97
N SER A 208 17.40 6.29 6.20
CA SER A 208 18.50 6.85 5.39
C SER A 208 19.72 5.94 5.48
N SER A 209 20.37 5.69 4.36
CA SER A 209 21.59 4.87 4.29
C SER A 209 22.61 5.47 3.32
N SER A 210 23.81 4.91 3.28
CA SER A 210 24.82 5.24 2.27
C SER A 210 24.48 4.71 0.86
N SER A 211 23.46 3.86 0.73
CA SER A 211 22.96 3.38 -0.58
C SER A 211 21.92 4.33 -1.15
N ASP A 212 22.29 5.13 -2.15
CA ASP A 212 21.35 6.02 -2.85
C ASP A 212 20.18 5.24 -3.49
N LEU A 213 20.45 4.03 -4.01
CA LEU A 213 19.44 3.17 -4.60
C LEU A 213 18.37 2.76 -3.59
N LEU A 214 18.76 2.23 -2.42
CA LEU A 214 17.81 1.81 -1.38
C LEU A 214 17.03 2.99 -0.81
N ASN A 215 17.66 4.17 -0.68
CA ASN A 215 16.98 5.39 -0.28
C ASN A 215 15.90 5.81 -1.28
N LYS A 216 16.16 5.66 -2.59
CA LYS A 216 15.18 5.93 -3.64
C LYS A 216 14.06 4.89 -3.67
N ILE A 217 14.38 3.60 -3.48
CA ILE A 217 13.37 2.54 -3.38
C ILE A 217 12.46 2.80 -2.17
N TRP A 218 13.00 3.14 -0.99
CA TRP A 218 12.20 3.49 0.18
C TRP A 218 11.26 4.68 -0.09
N LYS A 219 11.76 5.74 -0.74
CA LYS A 219 10.96 6.91 -1.11
C LYS A 219 9.85 6.55 -2.11
N ALA A 220 10.16 5.76 -3.13
CA ALA A 220 9.19 5.32 -4.14
C ALA A 220 8.10 4.44 -3.52
N THR A 221 8.48 3.53 -2.62
CA THR A 221 7.54 2.68 -1.88
C THR A 221 6.57 3.51 -1.04
N ASN A 222 7.08 4.49 -0.27
CA ASN A 222 6.25 5.38 0.53
C ASN A 222 5.36 6.27 -0.34
N SER A 223 5.86 6.72 -1.50
CA SER A 223 5.06 7.48 -2.46
C SER A 223 3.89 6.66 -3.00
N SER A 224 4.13 5.40 -3.38
CA SER A 224 3.04 4.52 -3.83
C SER A 224 2.07 4.18 -2.71
N TYR A 225 2.56 3.95 -1.48
CA TYR A 225 1.69 3.69 -0.34
C TYR A 225 0.72 4.86 -0.08
N LEU A 226 1.23 6.09 -0.01
CA LEU A 226 0.41 7.27 0.22
C LEU A 226 -0.52 7.58 -0.95
N ALA A 227 -0.05 7.44 -2.20
CA ALA A 227 -0.86 7.63 -3.39
C ALA A 227 -2.06 6.66 -3.46
N ASN A 228 -1.94 5.51 -2.80
CA ASN A 228 -2.96 4.48 -2.71
C ASN A 228 -3.64 4.42 -1.33
N LEU A 229 -3.71 5.57 -0.63
CA LEU A 229 -4.39 5.69 0.66
C LEU A 229 -5.42 6.82 0.61
N PHE A 230 -6.58 6.55 0.04
CA PHE A 230 -7.66 7.51 -0.20
C PHE A 230 -8.94 7.17 0.58
N GLY A 231 -8.86 7.25 1.93
CA GLY A 231 -9.94 6.88 2.85
C GLY A 231 -10.01 5.37 3.12
N TYR A 232 -9.43 4.58 2.27
CA TYR A 232 -9.10 3.16 2.40
C TYR A 232 -7.91 2.83 1.49
N PRO A 233 -7.23 1.68 1.66
CA PRO A 233 -6.18 1.25 0.76
C PRO A 233 -6.75 0.96 -0.64
N THR A 234 -6.14 1.51 -1.68
CA THR A 234 -6.47 1.24 -3.08
C THR A 234 -5.29 0.57 -3.79
N ASP A 235 -5.55 -0.06 -4.92
CA ASP A 235 -4.55 -0.68 -5.79
C ASP A 235 -3.74 0.36 -6.56
N CYS A 236 -4.45 1.27 -7.26
CA CYS A 236 -3.85 2.29 -8.11
C CYS A 236 -4.70 3.58 -8.16
N PRO A 237 -4.06 4.77 -8.30
CA PRO A 237 -4.80 6.03 -8.25
C PRO A 237 -5.36 6.49 -9.60
N GLN A 238 -4.91 5.90 -10.73
CA GLN A 238 -5.23 6.43 -12.05
C GLN A 238 -6.41 5.74 -12.74
N ARG A 239 -6.62 4.44 -12.57
CA ARG A 239 -7.66 3.70 -13.31
C ARG A 239 -8.69 3.01 -12.43
N GLU A 240 -8.30 2.09 -11.54
CA GLU A 240 -9.25 1.29 -10.76
C GLU A 240 -9.74 1.98 -9.51
N LYS A 241 -8.82 2.50 -8.68
CA LYS A 241 -9.13 3.15 -7.39
C LYS A 241 -9.94 2.22 -6.46
N ASN A 242 -9.69 0.91 -6.58
CA ASN A 242 -10.43 -0.15 -5.89
C ASN A 242 -9.73 -0.58 -4.60
N GLY A 243 -10.52 -0.96 -3.60
CA GLY A 243 -10.03 -1.51 -2.35
C GLY A 243 -9.62 -2.99 -2.49
N TRP A 244 -8.62 -3.27 -3.33
CA TRP A 244 -8.07 -4.62 -3.47
C TRP A 244 -7.43 -5.09 -2.17
N THR A 245 -7.97 -6.16 -1.61
CA THR A 245 -7.60 -6.66 -0.28
C THR A 245 -6.22 -7.30 -0.27
N GLY A 246 -5.80 -7.90 -1.39
CA GLY A 246 -4.46 -8.47 -1.57
C GLY A 246 -3.37 -7.42 -1.45
N ASP A 247 -3.48 -6.34 -2.21
CA ASP A 247 -2.55 -5.21 -2.18
C ASP A 247 -2.38 -4.63 -0.78
N ALA A 248 -3.53 -4.49 -0.09
CA ALA A 248 -3.56 -3.90 1.24
C ALA A 248 -2.83 -4.77 2.28
N HIS A 249 -3.09 -6.10 2.33
CA HIS A 249 -2.45 -6.93 3.35
C HIS A 249 -0.99 -7.22 3.06
N ILE A 250 -0.57 -7.25 1.79
CA ILE A 250 0.85 -7.37 1.42
C ILE A 250 1.63 -6.16 1.94
N ALA A 251 1.11 -4.95 1.76
CA ALA A 251 1.79 -3.71 2.13
C ALA A 251 1.53 -3.23 3.56
N ILE A 252 0.76 -3.98 4.38
CA ILE A 252 0.35 -3.54 5.73
C ILE A 252 1.55 -3.19 6.62
N GLU A 253 2.58 -4.04 6.68
CA GLU A 253 3.76 -3.79 7.51
C GLU A 253 4.54 -2.56 7.04
N THR A 254 4.64 -2.34 5.72
CA THR A 254 5.24 -1.11 5.16
C THR A 254 4.49 0.13 5.66
N GLY A 255 3.17 0.10 5.66
CA GLY A 255 2.35 1.16 6.23
C GLY A 255 2.64 1.36 7.72
N LEU A 256 2.61 0.28 8.50
CA LEU A 256 2.77 0.33 9.96
C LEU A 256 4.19 0.73 10.42
N TYR A 257 5.24 0.51 9.61
CA TYR A 257 6.58 1.03 9.90
C TYR A 257 6.74 2.51 9.54
N ASN A 258 6.01 3.00 8.54
CA ASN A 258 6.24 4.34 8.01
C ASN A 258 5.19 5.37 8.42
N PHE A 259 3.93 4.95 8.67
CA PHE A 259 2.81 5.86 8.88
C PHE A 259 1.89 5.40 10.01
N ASP A 260 1.35 6.37 10.76
CA ASP A 260 0.28 6.12 11.74
C ASP A 260 -1.08 6.14 11.05
N GLY A 261 -1.37 5.07 10.32
CA GLY A 261 -2.60 4.91 9.52
C GLY A 261 -3.66 4.00 10.14
N ILE A 262 -3.50 3.60 11.41
CA ILE A 262 -4.37 2.62 12.08
C ILE A 262 -5.87 2.96 11.96
N SER A 263 -6.24 4.21 12.10
CA SER A 263 -7.65 4.63 12.07
C SER A 263 -8.33 4.40 10.72
N ILE A 264 -7.56 4.41 9.62
CA ILE A 264 -8.06 4.09 8.28
C ILE A 264 -8.39 2.60 8.19
N TYR A 265 -7.49 1.75 8.66
CA TYR A 265 -7.72 0.31 8.69
C TYR A 265 -8.86 -0.08 9.64
N GLU A 266 -8.97 0.56 10.80
CA GLU A 266 -10.08 0.33 11.73
C GLU A 266 -11.44 0.66 11.10
N LYS A 267 -11.50 1.75 10.33
CA LYS A 267 -12.71 2.10 9.56
C LYS A 267 -12.95 1.07 8.45
N TRP A 268 -11.93 0.74 7.68
CA TRP A 268 -12.05 -0.18 6.55
C TRP A 268 -12.44 -1.60 6.97
N MET A 269 -12.01 -2.07 8.15
CA MET A 269 -12.47 -3.35 8.71
C MET A 269 -13.98 -3.37 9.03
N ASN A 270 -14.64 -2.23 9.21
CA ASN A 270 -16.10 -2.20 9.27
C ASN A 270 -16.72 -2.48 7.90
N ASP A 271 -16.11 -1.99 6.82
CA ASP A 271 -16.58 -2.27 5.46
C ASP A 271 -16.48 -3.78 5.14
N PHE A 272 -15.46 -4.50 5.69
CA PHE A 272 -15.42 -5.97 5.64
C PHE A 272 -16.61 -6.62 6.35
N CYS A 273 -17.01 -6.10 7.51
CA CYS A 273 -18.18 -6.62 8.21
C CYS A 273 -19.48 -6.37 7.43
N ASP A 274 -19.60 -5.21 6.79
CA ASP A 274 -20.77 -4.82 6.00
C ASP A 274 -20.88 -5.67 4.71
N GLU A 275 -19.74 -6.04 4.11
CA GLU A 275 -19.66 -6.85 2.88
C GLU A 275 -19.75 -8.37 3.15
N GLN A 276 -19.48 -8.83 4.38
CA GLN A 276 -19.44 -10.27 4.66
C GLN A 276 -20.82 -10.91 4.57
N LYS A 277 -21.02 -11.85 3.62
CA LYS A 277 -22.26 -12.60 3.48
C LYS A 277 -22.50 -13.59 4.65
N ASP A 278 -23.74 -14.09 4.76
CA ASP A 278 -24.13 -15.01 5.83
C ASP A 278 -23.34 -16.32 5.84
N ASN A 279 -22.91 -16.81 4.68
CA ASN A 279 -22.05 -17.99 4.60
C ASN A 279 -20.57 -17.73 4.93
N GLY A 280 -20.17 -16.47 5.14
CA GLY A 280 -18.82 -16.07 5.52
C GLY A 280 -17.95 -15.56 4.38
N ILE A 281 -18.35 -15.69 3.12
CA ILE A 281 -17.58 -15.22 1.96
C ILE A 281 -17.37 -13.70 2.01
N LEU A 282 -16.18 -13.26 1.60
CA LEU A 282 -15.80 -11.86 1.39
C LEU A 282 -15.40 -11.64 -0.07
N PRO A 283 -15.59 -10.46 -0.64
CA PRO A 283 -15.07 -10.13 -1.96
C PRO A 283 -13.61 -9.68 -1.89
N CYS A 284 -12.86 -9.79 -2.97
CA CYS A 284 -11.48 -9.30 -3.05
C CYS A 284 -11.37 -7.78 -3.12
N ILE A 285 -12.43 -7.10 -3.53
CA ILE A 285 -12.51 -5.64 -3.58
C ILE A 285 -13.51 -5.18 -2.52
N ILE A 286 -13.10 -4.33 -1.59
CA ILE A 286 -13.94 -3.81 -0.52
C ILE A 286 -13.83 -2.28 -0.44
N PRO A 287 -14.93 -1.52 -0.60
CA PRO A 287 -16.29 -1.97 -0.95
C PRO A 287 -16.36 -2.58 -2.35
N THR A 288 -17.18 -3.64 -2.53
CA THR A 288 -17.18 -4.40 -3.80
C THR A 288 -17.99 -3.75 -4.93
N SER A 289 -18.98 -2.90 -4.63
CA SER A 289 -19.83 -2.26 -5.65
C SER A 289 -20.32 -3.27 -6.71
N VAL A 290 -20.01 -3.03 -7.98
CA VAL A 290 -20.46 -3.86 -9.12
C VAL A 290 -19.62 -5.13 -9.32
N TRP A 291 -18.48 -5.27 -8.67
CA TRP A 291 -17.54 -6.39 -8.87
C TRP A 291 -18.07 -7.70 -8.32
N GLY A 292 -18.76 -7.67 -7.17
CA GLY A 292 -19.38 -8.84 -6.57
C GLY A 292 -18.38 -9.80 -5.91
N TYR A 293 -18.76 -11.10 -5.86
CA TYR A 293 -18.06 -12.11 -5.06
C TYR A 293 -17.54 -13.29 -5.90
N ASP A 294 -17.87 -13.34 -7.18
CA ASP A 294 -17.57 -14.48 -8.04
C ASP A 294 -16.38 -14.23 -8.96
N TRP A 295 -16.19 -12.97 -9.39
CA TRP A 295 -15.09 -12.59 -10.25
C TRP A 295 -13.85 -12.24 -9.44
N ALA A 296 -12.68 -12.72 -9.87
CA ALA A 296 -11.37 -12.40 -9.32
C ALA A 296 -11.35 -12.46 -7.79
N ASN A 297 -11.74 -13.58 -7.18
CA ASN A 297 -11.88 -13.76 -5.75
C ASN A 297 -11.10 -14.98 -5.25
N GLY A 298 -10.54 -14.88 -4.05
CA GLY A 298 -9.75 -15.95 -3.46
C GLY A 298 -9.19 -15.64 -2.08
N VAL A 299 -8.81 -16.72 -1.37
CA VAL A 299 -8.30 -16.63 0.00
C VAL A 299 -7.01 -15.82 0.10
N ASP A 300 -6.14 -15.91 -0.88
CA ASP A 300 -4.86 -15.20 -0.95
C ASP A 300 -4.99 -13.66 -1.01
N TRP A 301 -6.17 -13.13 -1.33
CA TRP A 301 -6.55 -11.72 -1.20
C TRP A 301 -7.36 -11.46 0.06
N THR A 302 -8.45 -12.20 0.24
CA THR A 302 -9.41 -11.94 1.32
C THR A 302 -8.91 -12.30 2.72
N SER A 303 -7.76 -12.98 2.87
CA SER A 303 -7.01 -13.13 4.12
C SER A 303 -6.66 -11.80 4.80
N ALA A 304 -6.81 -10.68 4.09
CA ALA A 304 -6.75 -9.33 4.68
C ALA A 304 -7.63 -9.19 5.93
N VAL A 305 -8.78 -9.89 5.99
CA VAL A 305 -9.69 -9.90 7.13
C VAL A 305 -9.04 -10.38 8.43
N ALA A 306 -8.06 -11.29 8.33
CA ALA A 306 -7.32 -11.85 9.44
C ALA A 306 -5.96 -11.17 9.63
N ILE A 307 -5.22 -10.98 8.53
CA ILE A 307 -3.84 -10.46 8.54
C ILE A 307 -3.80 -9.01 9.04
N ILE A 308 -4.66 -8.12 8.55
CA ILE A 308 -4.62 -6.70 8.93
C ILE A 308 -4.88 -6.49 10.42
N PRO A 309 -5.95 -7.03 11.03
CA PRO A 309 -6.16 -6.89 12.47
C PRO A 309 -5.05 -7.53 13.31
N TRP A 310 -4.46 -8.63 12.82
CA TRP A 310 -3.36 -9.30 13.49
C TRP A 310 -2.09 -8.46 13.48
N GLU A 311 -1.71 -7.87 12.35
CA GLU A 311 -0.55 -6.99 12.24
C GLU A 311 -0.72 -5.70 13.07
N ILE A 312 -1.91 -5.11 13.09
CA ILE A 312 -2.21 -3.97 13.95
C ILE A 312 -2.02 -4.35 15.42
N TYR A 313 -2.51 -5.52 15.85
CA TYR A 313 -2.25 -6.01 17.20
C TYR A 313 -0.74 -6.19 17.48
N ARG A 314 0.01 -6.77 16.54
CA ARG A 314 1.46 -6.95 16.71
C ARG A 314 2.19 -5.62 16.87
N PHE A 315 1.85 -4.61 16.06
CA PHE A 315 2.52 -3.31 16.04
C PHE A 315 2.12 -2.38 17.19
N TYR A 316 0.86 -2.43 17.63
CA TYR A 316 0.36 -1.51 18.66
C TYR A 316 0.13 -2.17 20.03
N GLY A 317 0.04 -3.48 20.09
CA GLY A 317 -0.31 -4.22 21.32
C GLY A 317 -1.77 -4.07 21.74
N ASP A 318 -2.59 -3.38 20.91
CA ASP A 318 -4.02 -3.16 21.17
C ASP A 318 -4.86 -4.29 20.55
N THR A 319 -5.67 -4.91 21.37
CA THR A 319 -6.54 -6.03 20.99
C THR A 319 -7.90 -5.61 20.46
N THR A 320 -8.24 -4.33 20.48
CA THR A 320 -9.61 -3.83 20.23
C THR A 320 -10.11 -4.23 18.84
N LEU A 321 -9.32 -3.94 17.80
CA LEU A 321 -9.68 -4.32 16.43
C LEU A 321 -9.74 -5.83 16.25
N LEU A 322 -8.71 -6.54 16.69
CA LEU A 322 -8.65 -8.01 16.56
C LEU A 322 -9.83 -8.70 17.27
N ARG A 323 -10.23 -8.19 18.45
CA ARG A 323 -11.40 -8.69 19.19
C ARG A 323 -12.69 -8.47 18.42
N ARG A 324 -12.86 -7.27 17.83
CA ARG A 324 -14.03 -6.94 17.00
C ARG A 324 -14.10 -7.84 15.78
N MET A 325 -12.97 -8.11 15.12
CA MET A 325 -12.89 -8.93 13.93
C MET A 325 -12.88 -10.44 14.20
N TYR A 326 -12.83 -10.88 15.45
CA TYR A 326 -12.77 -12.31 15.78
C TYR A 326 -13.95 -13.11 15.19
N GLY A 327 -15.17 -12.63 15.35
CA GLY A 327 -16.37 -13.25 14.78
C GLY A 327 -16.36 -13.30 13.26
N PRO A 328 -16.13 -12.18 12.55
CA PRO A 328 -15.95 -12.15 11.11
C PRO A 328 -14.85 -13.10 10.59
N ILE A 329 -13.67 -13.13 11.22
CA ILE A 329 -12.58 -14.06 10.86
C ILE A 329 -13.02 -15.52 11.05
N LYS A 330 -13.68 -15.84 12.16
CA LYS A 330 -14.20 -17.18 12.43
C LYS A 330 -15.19 -17.63 11.35
N LYS A 331 -16.12 -16.75 10.97
CA LYS A 331 -17.12 -16.99 9.94
C LYS A 331 -16.46 -17.21 8.57
N TYR A 332 -15.46 -16.41 8.26
CA TYR A 332 -14.67 -16.51 7.03
C TYR A 332 -13.87 -17.82 6.96
N VAL A 333 -13.15 -18.18 8.02
CA VAL A 333 -12.41 -19.46 8.10
C VAL A 333 -13.36 -20.66 7.93
N SER A 334 -14.56 -20.62 8.52
CA SER A 334 -15.56 -21.67 8.34
C SER A 334 -16.03 -21.79 6.88
N TYR A 335 -16.12 -20.67 6.15
CA TYR A 335 -16.41 -20.68 4.72
C TYR A 335 -15.29 -21.39 3.95
N ILE A 336 -14.03 -21.03 4.16
CA ILE A 336 -12.91 -21.67 3.47
C ILE A 336 -12.86 -23.17 3.79
N GLU A 337 -13.06 -23.56 5.05
CA GLU A 337 -13.12 -24.96 5.47
C GLU A 337 -14.19 -25.72 4.68
N SER A 338 -15.36 -25.10 4.46
CA SER A 338 -16.50 -25.72 3.77
C SER A 338 -16.26 -25.98 2.28
N ILE A 339 -15.40 -25.18 1.63
CA ILE A 339 -15.05 -25.32 0.21
C ILE A 339 -13.74 -26.08 -0.01
N SER A 340 -13.00 -26.39 1.05
CA SER A 340 -11.72 -27.09 0.99
C SER A 340 -11.91 -28.61 0.81
N THR A 341 -11.00 -29.24 0.07
CA THR A 341 -10.94 -30.68 -0.08
C THR A 341 -9.68 -31.23 0.57
N ASN A 342 -9.81 -32.19 1.50
CA ASN A 342 -8.66 -32.76 2.23
C ASN A 342 -7.78 -31.68 2.89
N HIS A 343 -8.38 -30.64 3.45
CA HIS A 343 -7.73 -29.48 4.07
C HIS A 343 -6.93 -28.59 3.11
N LEU A 344 -7.11 -28.72 1.79
CA LEU A 344 -6.50 -27.88 0.76
C LEU A 344 -7.59 -27.12 -0.01
N THR A 345 -7.26 -25.93 -0.52
CA THR A 345 -8.14 -25.12 -1.34
C THR A 345 -7.39 -24.55 -2.54
N ASP A 346 -8.04 -24.54 -3.70
CA ASP A 346 -7.59 -23.90 -4.94
C ASP A 346 -8.33 -22.58 -5.21
N TRP A 347 -9.17 -22.15 -4.25
CA TRP A 347 -9.87 -20.87 -4.34
C TRP A 347 -8.90 -19.73 -4.04
N GLY A 348 -8.29 -19.19 -5.09
CA GLY A 348 -7.30 -18.12 -5.04
C GLY A 348 -6.94 -17.60 -6.42
N LEU A 349 -6.25 -16.47 -6.44
CA LEU A 349 -5.77 -15.82 -7.66
C LEU A 349 -4.32 -16.23 -8.00
N GLY A 350 -3.60 -16.78 -7.02
CA GLY A 350 -2.21 -17.17 -7.16
C GLY A 350 -1.23 -15.99 -7.13
N ASP A 351 0.01 -16.26 -7.46
CA ASP A 351 1.08 -15.25 -7.44
C ASP A 351 0.93 -14.28 -8.63
N TRP A 352 0.28 -13.13 -8.39
CA TRP A 352 -0.13 -12.19 -9.44
C TRP A 352 1.06 -11.45 -10.04
N VAL A 353 1.11 -11.35 -11.37
CA VAL A 353 2.15 -10.68 -12.15
C VAL A 353 3.58 -11.16 -11.81
N PRO A 354 3.87 -12.48 -11.84
CA PRO A 354 5.24 -12.96 -11.71
C PRO A 354 6.08 -12.55 -12.92
N VAL A 355 7.40 -12.57 -12.78
CA VAL A 355 8.30 -12.25 -13.91
C VAL A 355 8.16 -13.27 -15.04
N ARG A 356 8.30 -14.57 -14.69
CA ARG A 356 8.30 -15.70 -15.64
C ARG A 356 7.47 -16.87 -15.14
N SER A 357 7.70 -17.27 -13.88
CA SER A 357 7.26 -18.54 -13.34
C SER A 357 5.92 -18.42 -12.61
N LYS A 358 4.93 -19.18 -13.04
CA LYS A 358 3.64 -19.28 -12.35
C LYS A 358 3.75 -20.29 -11.21
N SER A 359 3.23 -19.93 -10.05
CA SER A 359 3.17 -20.81 -8.89
C SER A 359 1.86 -21.58 -8.83
N ASN A 360 1.90 -22.74 -8.15
CA ASN A 360 0.73 -23.59 -7.95
C ASN A 360 -0.31 -22.89 -7.05
N ILE A 361 -1.50 -22.64 -7.58
CA ILE A 361 -2.57 -21.90 -6.89
C ILE A 361 -3.04 -22.66 -5.64
N THR A 362 -3.18 -23.99 -5.70
CA THR A 362 -3.59 -24.79 -4.55
C THR A 362 -2.59 -24.66 -3.40
N LEU A 363 -1.29 -24.60 -3.71
CA LEU A 363 -0.25 -24.36 -2.70
C LEU A 363 -0.38 -22.97 -2.10
N THR A 364 -0.41 -21.91 -2.90
CA THR A 364 -0.46 -20.53 -2.42
C THR A 364 -1.72 -20.25 -1.62
N SER A 365 -2.87 -20.66 -2.11
CA SER A 365 -4.16 -20.49 -1.44
C SER A 365 -4.26 -21.28 -0.13
N SER A 366 -3.77 -22.52 -0.10
CA SER A 366 -3.76 -23.32 1.12
C SER A 366 -2.82 -22.77 2.19
N ILE A 367 -1.73 -22.10 1.81
CA ILE A 367 -0.84 -21.39 2.75
C ILE A 367 -1.57 -20.23 3.42
N TYR A 368 -2.36 -19.44 2.68
CA TYR A 368 -3.16 -18.36 3.26
C TYR A 368 -4.28 -18.91 4.15
N TYR A 369 -4.96 -19.98 3.73
CA TYR A 369 -5.91 -20.68 4.60
C TYR A 369 -5.27 -21.12 5.93
N TYR A 370 -4.08 -21.73 5.88
CA TYR A 370 -3.32 -22.06 7.08
C TYR A 370 -3.02 -20.84 7.94
N THR A 371 -2.60 -19.73 7.31
CA THR A 371 -2.27 -18.49 8.00
C THR A 371 -3.45 -17.92 8.75
N ASP A 372 -4.63 -17.86 8.13
CA ASP A 372 -5.86 -17.38 8.74
C ASP A 372 -6.27 -18.23 9.95
N VAL A 373 -6.17 -19.54 9.82
CA VAL A 373 -6.44 -20.48 10.92
C VAL A 373 -5.45 -20.31 12.07
N CYS A 374 -4.16 -20.08 11.77
CA CYS A 374 -3.14 -19.80 12.78
C CYS A 374 -3.42 -18.49 13.54
N ILE A 375 -3.80 -17.44 12.81
CA ILE A 375 -4.17 -16.15 13.40
C ILE A 375 -5.37 -16.34 14.32
N LEU A 376 -6.40 -17.03 13.86
CA LEU A 376 -7.60 -17.31 14.64
C LEU A 376 -7.31 -18.13 15.90
N ALA A 377 -6.44 -19.14 15.81
CA ALA A 377 -5.99 -19.93 16.96
C ALA A 377 -5.22 -19.09 17.99
N LYS A 378 -4.33 -18.20 17.52
CA LYS A 378 -3.58 -17.26 18.37
C LYS A 378 -4.53 -16.25 19.05
N ALA A 379 -5.47 -15.69 18.28
CA ALA A 379 -6.49 -14.77 18.80
C ALA A 379 -7.42 -15.45 19.83
N ALA A 380 -7.87 -16.67 19.56
CA ALA A 380 -8.66 -17.46 20.51
C ALA A 380 -7.93 -17.67 21.83
N ARG A 381 -6.64 -18.01 21.78
CA ARG A 381 -5.80 -18.15 22.97
C ARG A 381 -5.66 -16.83 23.73
N LEU A 382 -5.42 -15.73 23.02
CA LEU A 382 -5.31 -14.39 23.58
C LEU A 382 -6.57 -13.95 24.31
N PHE A 383 -7.74 -14.37 23.81
CA PHE A 383 -9.05 -14.00 24.36
C PHE A 383 -9.61 -15.02 25.37
N GLY A 384 -8.91 -16.12 25.60
CA GLY A 384 -9.32 -17.16 26.55
C GLY A 384 -10.40 -18.10 26.01
N TYR A 385 -10.61 -18.19 24.70
CA TYR A 385 -11.55 -19.10 24.05
C TYR A 385 -10.89 -20.47 23.86
N ALA A 386 -10.85 -21.28 24.94
CA ALA A 386 -10.05 -22.51 25.00
C ALA A 386 -10.47 -23.56 23.94
N GLU A 387 -11.77 -23.73 23.72
CA GLU A 387 -12.31 -24.69 22.75
C GLU A 387 -11.92 -24.28 21.31
N ASP A 388 -12.13 -23.02 20.95
CA ASP A 388 -11.73 -22.47 19.64
C ASP A 388 -10.20 -22.58 19.45
N ALA A 389 -9.41 -22.26 20.48
CA ALA A 389 -7.96 -22.37 20.41
C ALA A 389 -7.49 -23.81 20.15
N SER A 390 -8.12 -24.79 20.79
CA SER A 390 -7.84 -26.22 20.57
C SER A 390 -8.24 -26.66 19.16
N TYR A 391 -9.44 -26.29 18.73
CA TYR A 391 -9.97 -26.64 17.42
C TYR A 391 -9.08 -26.08 16.29
N TYR A 392 -8.81 -24.75 16.30
CA TYR A 392 -8.03 -24.13 15.24
C TYR A 392 -6.54 -24.52 15.25
N ASN A 393 -5.94 -24.81 16.41
CA ASN A 393 -4.60 -25.42 16.43
C ASN A 393 -4.59 -26.79 15.74
N THR A 394 -5.61 -27.62 15.99
CA THR A 394 -5.73 -28.93 15.34
C THR A 394 -5.97 -28.79 13.84
N LEU A 395 -6.82 -27.87 13.42
CA LEU A 395 -7.09 -27.59 12.02
C LEU A 395 -5.83 -27.08 11.30
N ALA A 396 -5.11 -26.11 11.89
CA ALA A 396 -3.85 -25.61 11.35
C ALA A 396 -2.84 -26.73 11.14
N GLN A 397 -2.71 -27.66 12.10
CA GLN A 397 -1.81 -28.79 11.96
C GLN A 397 -2.20 -29.71 10.78
N LYS A 398 -3.50 -30.00 10.62
CA LYS A 398 -4.01 -30.81 9.50
C LYS A 398 -3.74 -30.15 8.13
N ILE A 399 -3.96 -28.82 8.04
CA ILE A 399 -3.69 -28.06 6.81
C ILE A 399 -2.18 -28.12 6.50
N LYS A 400 -1.32 -27.86 7.49
CA LYS A 400 0.14 -27.94 7.34
C LYS A 400 0.60 -29.32 6.88
N GLU A 401 0.06 -30.38 7.47
CA GLU A 401 0.35 -31.75 7.07
C GLU A 401 -0.11 -32.04 5.64
N ALA A 402 -1.31 -31.59 5.26
CA ALA A 402 -1.84 -31.75 3.91
C ALA A 402 -0.96 -31.04 2.88
N ILE A 403 -0.54 -29.79 3.15
CA ILE A 403 0.35 -29.03 2.27
C ILE A 403 1.69 -29.76 2.09
N ASN A 404 2.34 -30.18 3.20
CA ASN A 404 3.63 -30.82 3.13
C ASN A 404 3.55 -32.21 2.45
N THR A 405 2.47 -32.96 2.68
CA THR A 405 2.26 -34.27 2.05
C THR A 405 2.04 -34.12 0.53
N SER A 406 1.33 -33.08 0.11
CA SER A 406 0.96 -32.90 -1.30
C SER A 406 2.05 -32.23 -2.12
N PHE A 407 2.85 -31.34 -1.52
CA PHE A 407 3.73 -30.46 -2.28
C PHE A 407 5.21 -30.56 -1.94
N LEU A 408 5.60 -30.99 -0.72
CA LEU A 408 7.01 -31.08 -0.34
C LEU A 408 7.64 -32.39 -0.79
N ASN A 409 8.62 -32.32 -1.67
CA ASN A 409 9.56 -33.39 -1.89
C ASN A 409 10.68 -33.33 -0.84
N LYS A 410 10.63 -34.20 0.18
CA LYS A 410 11.59 -34.22 1.29
C LYS A 410 13.03 -34.55 0.86
N GLU A 411 13.22 -35.27 -0.23
CA GLU A 411 14.55 -35.60 -0.71
C GLU A 411 15.26 -34.39 -1.30
N THR A 412 14.54 -33.58 -2.08
CA THR A 412 15.08 -32.42 -2.78
C THR A 412 14.91 -31.12 -2.01
N GLY A 413 13.95 -31.02 -1.07
CA GLY A 413 13.57 -29.79 -0.40
C GLY A 413 12.76 -28.83 -1.29
N ILE A 414 12.10 -29.37 -2.33
CA ILE A 414 11.35 -28.56 -3.31
C ILE A 414 9.86 -28.70 -3.04
N TYR A 415 9.15 -27.56 -3.05
CA TYR A 415 7.70 -27.50 -3.07
C TYR A 415 7.20 -27.35 -4.51
N ALA A 416 6.19 -28.12 -4.87
CA ALA A 416 5.55 -28.13 -6.18
C ALA A 416 6.59 -28.12 -7.33
N GLU A 417 6.62 -27.09 -8.17
CA GLU A 417 7.56 -26.93 -9.28
C GLU A 417 8.88 -26.25 -8.88
N GLY A 418 8.99 -25.76 -7.65
CA GLY A 418 10.20 -25.14 -7.10
C GLY A 418 10.45 -23.73 -7.61
N THR A 419 9.42 -22.95 -7.85
CA THR A 419 9.58 -21.51 -8.14
C THR A 419 10.05 -20.77 -6.89
N GLN A 420 10.60 -19.54 -7.05
CA GLN A 420 11.02 -18.74 -5.91
C GLN A 420 9.86 -18.52 -4.92
N THR A 421 8.65 -18.26 -5.40
CA THR A 421 7.43 -18.10 -4.59
C THR A 421 7.07 -19.39 -3.84
N GLU A 422 7.12 -20.54 -4.50
CA GLU A 422 6.78 -21.84 -3.91
C GLU A 422 7.77 -22.30 -2.84
N LEU A 423 8.99 -21.78 -2.85
CA LEU A 423 9.99 -22.03 -1.79
C LEU A 423 9.93 -20.95 -0.69
N ALA A 424 9.72 -19.69 -1.05
CA ALA A 424 9.70 -18.57 -0.11
C ALA A 424 8.47 -18.57 0.79
N MET A 425 7.27 -18.76 0.24
CA MET A 425 6.03 -18.71 1.01
C MET A 425 5.96 -19.77 2.13
N PRO A 426 6.28 -21.07 1.90
CA PRO A 426 6.29 -22.05 2.98
C PRO A 426 7.27 -21.72 4.11
N LEU A 427 8.43 -21.16 3.78
CA LEU A 427 9.41 -20.70 4.79
C LEU A 427 8.85 -19.52 5.59
N TYR A 428 8.34 -18.50 4.92
CA TYR A 428 7.84 -17.27 5.53
C TYR A 428 6.64 -17.52 6.47
N TRP A 429 5.69 -18.33 6.02
CA TRP A 429 4.46 -18.63 6.76
C TRP A 429 4.59 -19.81 7.74
N GLY A 430 5.80 -20.38 7.89
CA GLY A 430 6.05 -21.44 8.88
C GLY A 430 5.45 -22.81 8.53
N ILE A 431 5.25 -23.08 7.25
CA ILE A 431 4.74 -24.37 6.73
C ILE A 431 5.81 -25.46 6.77
N VAL A 432 7.05 -25.09 6.43
CA VAL A 432 8.16 -26.05 6.33
C VAL A 432 8.40 -26.76 7.66
N PRO A 433 8.51 -28.13 7.70
CA PRO A 433 8.95 -28.84 8.90
C PRO A 433 10.35 -28.38 9.34
N GLU A 434 10.58 -28.37 10.66
CA GLU A 434 11.83 -27.82 11.22
C GLU A 434 13.08 -28.52 10.65
N GLU A 435 13.00 -29.86 10.50
CA GLU A 435 14.06 -30.69 9.94
C GLU A 435 14.38 -30.39 8.47
N ASP A 436 13.42 -29.86 7.71
CA ASP A 436 13.57 -29.58 6.28
C ASP A 436 13.90 -28.10 5.98
N LYS A 437 13.77 -27.18 6.96
CA LYS A 437 13.94 -25.73 6.77
C LYS A 437 15.27 -25.36 6.11
N LYS A 438 16.37 -25.91 6.62
CA LYS A 438 17.71 -25.62 6.05
C LYS A 438 17.81 -26.04 4.59
N LYS A 439 17.20 -27.18 4.24
CA LYS A 439 17.22 -27.72 2.88
C LYS A 439 16.40 -26.85 1.93
N VAL A 440 15.17 -26.48 2.34
CA VAL A 440 14.30 -25.62 1.53
C VAL A 440 14.92 -24.22 1.36
N ALA A 441 15.49 -23.66 2.42
CA ALA A 441 16.16 -22.35 2.36
C ALA A 441 17.40 -22.38 1.45
N ALA A 442 18.19 -23.47 1.49
CA ALA A 442 19.32 -23.66 0.58
C ALA A 442 18.85 -23.75 -0.89
N ARG A 443 17.74 -24.43 -1.16
CA ARG A 443 17.17 -24.50 -2.52
C ARG A 443 16.71 -23.11 -3.01
N LEU A 444 16.06 -22.34 -2.15
CA LEU A 444 15.68 -20.97 -2.49
C LEU A 444 16.91 -20.12 -2.82
N HIS A 445 17.95 -20.19 -1.99
CA HIS A 445 19.21 -19.49 -2.21
C HIS A 445 19.86 -19.89 -3.54
N GLU A 446 20.03 -21.20 -3.81
CA GLU A 446 20.59 -21.73 -5.05
C GLU A 446 19.82 -21.26 -6.30
N LEU A 447 18.47 -21.18 -6.20
CA LEU A 447 17.63 -20.71 -7.30
C LEU A 447 17.83 -19.23 -7.57
N VAL A 448 17.87 -18.40 -6.49
CA VAL A 448 18.11 -16.97 -6.59
C VAL A 448 19.52 -16.66 -7.09
N GLU A 449 20.53 -17.43 -6.64
CA GLU A 449 21.91 -17.30 -7.14
C GLU A 449 22.03 -17.67 -8.62
N LYS A 450 21.35 -18.74 -9.04
CA LYS A 450 21.27 -19.15 -10.46
C LYS A 450 20.63 -18.08 -11.35
N ASP A 451 19.69 -17.32 -10.79
CA ASP A 451 19.04 -16.18 -11.47
C ASP A 451 19.86 -14.88 -11.32
N ASP A 452 21.14 -14.97 -10.97
CA ASP A 452 22.06 -13.84 -10.77
C ASP A 452 21.50 -12.81 -9.77
N TYR A 453 20.94 -13.32 -8.65
CA TYR A 453 20.29 -12.54 -7.59
C TYR A 453 19.12 -11.66 -8.08
N HIS A 454 18.43 -12.08 -9.13
CA HIS A 454 17.18 -11.46 -9.57
C HIS A 454 15.97 -12.21 -9.02
N LEU A 455 14.93 -11.46 -8.76
CA LEU A 455 13.66 -12.04 -8.35
C LEU A 455 12.88 -12.63 -9.53
N ASP A 456 12.14 -13.71 -9.27
CA ASP A 456 11.13 -14.27 -10.18
C ASP A 456 9.85 -14.58 -9.39
N VAL A 457 9.19 -13.53 -8.95
CA VAL A 457 8.01 -13.58 -8.10
C VAL A 457 6.95 -12.60 -8.58
N GLY A 458 5.71 -12.89 -8.22
CA GLY A 458 4.61 -11.94 -8.26
C GLY A 458 4.34 -11.33 -6.89
N LEU A 459 3.09 -10.89 -6.68
CA LEU A 459 2.64 -10.21 -5.46
C LEU A 459 2.87 -11.05 -4.21
N LEU A 460 2.47 -12.35 -4.22
CA LEU A 460 2.56 -13.22 -3.04
C LEU A 460 4.01 -13.58 -2.72
N GLY A 461 4.80 -13.86 -3.74
CA GLY A 461 6.21 -14.16 -3.58
C GLY A 461 7.02 -12.96 -3.12
N SER A 462 6.68 -11.74 -3.55
CA SER A 462 7.35 -10.51 -3.10
C SER A 462 7.17 -10.25 -1.60
N LYS A 463 6.02 -10.63 -1.03
CA LYS A 463 5.79 -10.61 0.43
C LYS A 463 6.76 -11.50 1.19
N ALA A 464 7.05 -12.66 0.65
CA ALA A 464 7.77 -13.71 1.37
C ALA A 464 9.29 -13.70 1.14
N LEU A 465 9.75 -13.43 -0.10
CA LEU A 465 11.08 -13.73 -0.60
C LEU A 465 12.22 -13.19 0.28
N LEU A 466 12.25 -11.88 0.49
CA LEU A 466 13.35 -11.24 1.20
C LEU A 466 13.42 -11.66 2.68
N SER A 467 12.26 -11.76 3.34
CA SER A 467 12.18 -12.19 4.73
C SER A 467 12.48 -13.69 4.89
N ALA A 468 11.99 -14.55 3.98
CA ALA A 468 12.30 -15.98 4.00
C ALA A 468 13.81 -16.24 3.91
N MET A 469 14.53 -15.51 3.06
CA MET A 469 15.98 -15.61 2.98
C MET A 469 16.67 -15.06 4.22
N SER A 470 16.29 -13.86 4.68
CA SER A 470 16.92 -13.21 5.83
C SER A 470 16.80 -14.03 7.12
N ASP A 471 15.61 -14.57 7.37
CA ASP A 471 15.31 -15.32 8.60
C ASP A 471 15.91 -16.74 8.61
N ASN A 472 16.35 -17.25 7.45
CA ASN A 472 16.91 -18.58 7.32
C ASN A 472 18.43 -18.59 6.98
N GLY A 473 19.14 -17.50 7.29
CA GLY A 473 20.60 -17.43 7.21
C GLY A 473 21.17 -16.91 5.88
N TYR A 474 20.31 -16.44 4.96
CA TYR A 474 20.70 -15.92 3.65
C TYR A 474 20.42 -14.39 3.52
N ALA A 475 20.70 -13.63 4.57
CA ALA A 475 20.48 -12.18 4.59
C ALA A 475 21.29 -11.44 3.50
N GLU A 476 22.50 -11.90 3.20
CA GLU A 476 23.33 -11.38 2.09
C GLU A 476 22.64 -11.58 0.74
N THR A 477 22.02 -12.74 0.51
CA THR A 477 21.27 -13.03 -0.72
C THR A 477 20.04 -12.11 -0.82
N ALA A 478 19.31 -11.94 0.27
CA ALA A 478 18.18 -11.01 0.32
C ALA A 478 18.61 -9.57 0.00
N TYR A 479 19.75 -9.13 0.56
CA TYR A 479 20.32 -7.81 0.28
C TYR A 479 20.72 -7.65 -1.20
N LYS A 480 21.36 -8.65 -1.81
CA LYS A 480 21.71 -8.63 -3.24
C LYS A 480 20.49 -8.51 -4.12
N VAL A 481 19.39 -9.23 -3.81
CA VAL A 481 18.11 -9.11 -4.53
C VAL A 481 17.52 -7.71 -4.36
N ALA A 482 17.49 -7.18 -3.14
CA ALA A 482 16.91 -5.88 -2.85
C ALA A 482 17.70 -4.70 -3.46
N SER A 483 19.01 -4.87 -3.65
CA SER A 483 19.93 -3.88 -4.21
C SER A 483 20.20 -4.04 -5.70
N GLN A 484 19.54 -5.01 -6.38
CA GLN A 484 19.61 -5.14 -7.83
C GLN A 484 19.10 -3.89 -8.54
N ASP A 485 19.75 -3.54 -9.65
CA ASP A 485 19.42 -2.38 -10.46
C ASP A 485 19.22 -2.69 -11.96
N THR A 486 19.29 -3.97 -12.31
CA THR A 486 18.97 -4.53 -13.61
C THR A 486 17.62 -5.27 -13.56
N TYR A 487 17.03 -5.53 -14.73
CA TYR A 487 15.73 -6.22 -14.85
C TYR A 487 15.84 -7.71 -14.50
N PRO A 488 14.90 -8.24 -13.71
CA PRO A 488 13.80 -7.59 -12.98
C PRO A 488 14.21 -7.21 -11.55
N SER A 489 13.93 -5.99 -11.14
CA SER A 489 14.18 -5.50 -9.76
C SER A 489 13.47 -4.18 -9.47
N TRP A 490 13.32 -3.81 -8.19
CA TRP A 490 12.89 -2.47 -7.78
C TRP A 490 13.87 -1.40 -8.27
N GLY A 491 15.16 -1.67 -8.21
CA GLY A 491 16.20 -0.75 -8.66
C GLY A 491 16.17 -0.50 -10.17
N TYR A 492 15.72 -1.46 -10.96
CA TYR A 492 15.51 -1.26 -12.39
C TYR A 492 14.48 -0.16 -12.66
N TRP A 493 13.35 -0.16 -11.96
CA TRP A 493 12.36 0.93 -12.09
C TRP A 493 12.96 2.30 -11.74
N ILE A 494 13.71 2.37 -10.64
CA ILE A 494 14.40 3.60 -10.21
C ILE A 494 15.38 4.11 -11.28
N LYS A 495 16.14 3.21 -11.90
CA LYS A 495 17.05 3.57 -13.02
C LYS A 495 16.30 4.08 -14.27
N GLN A 496 15.09 3.61 -14.49
CA GLN A 496 14.21 4.10 -15.55
C GLN A 496 13.51 5.43 -15.19
N GLY A 497 13.80 6.00 -14.02
CA GLY A 497 13.26 7.29 -13.57
C GLY A 497 11.97 7.20 -12.76
N ALA A 498 11.57 6.01 -12.30
CA ALA A 498 10.40 5.83 -11.46
C ALA A 498 10.52 6.56 -10.13
N THR A 499 9.45 7.21 -9.72
CA THR A 499 9.30 7.88 -8.41
C THR A 499 8.29 7.16 -7.51
N THR A 500 7.69 6.10 -8.04
CA THR A 500 6.68 5.22 -7.45
C THR A 500 6.97 3.78 -7.85
N LEU A 501 6.39 2.79 -7.17
CA LEU A 501 6.46 1.39 -7.58
C LEU A 501 5.48 1.12 -8.72
N HIS A 502 5.80 0.16 -9.56
CA HIS A 502 4.98 -0.25 -10.69
C HIS A 502 4.19 -1.52 -10.36
N GLU A 503 3.13 -1.77 -11.11
CA GLU A 503 2.35 -3.00 -11.07
C GLU A 503 3.04 -4.16 -11.80
N ASN A 504 3.90 -3.87 -12.76
CA ASN A 504 4.61 -4.88 -13.54
C ASN A 504 6.12 -4.71 -13.43
N TRP A 505 6.85 -5.82 -13.35
CA TRP A 505 8.31 -5.79 -13.36
C TRP A 505 8.86 -5.18 -14.65
N ARG A 506 8.19 -5.40 -15.78
CA ARG A 506 8.50 -4.80 -17.08
C ARG A 506 8.06 -3.33 -17.10
N THR A 507 8.87 -2.49 -17.72
CA THR A 507 8.59 -1.05 -17.91
C THR A 507 8.06 -0.70 -19.31
N ASP A 508 7.93 -1.69 -20.18
CA ASP A 508 7.39 -1.55 -21.54
C ASP A 508 5.93 -2.01 -21.68
N VAL A 509 5.27 -2.36 -20.58
CA VAL A 509 3.84 -2.69 -20.55
C VAL A 509 3.05 -1.38 -20.53
N VAL A 510 2.44 -1.04 -21.65
CA VAL A 510 1.73 0.24 -21.86
C VAL A 510 0.21 0.10 -21.90
N ILE A 511 -0.32 -1.10 -21.76
CA ILE A 511 -1.77 -1.39 -21.77
C ILE A 511 -2.11 -2.06 -20.45
N ASP A 512 -3.21 -1.66 -19.82
CA ASP A 512 -3.72 -2.22 -18.56
C ASP A 512 -2.64 -2.40 -17.50
N ASN A 513 -1.96 -1.31 -17.15
CA ASN A 513 -0.84 -1.30 -16.22
C ASN A 513 -0.80 -0.01 -15.40
N SER A 514 -0.31 -0.07 -14.18
CA SER A 514 -0.09 1.07 -13.31
C SER A 514 1.40 1.32 -13.07
N TYR A 515 1.78 2.60 -13.15
CA TYR A 515 3.11 3.06 -12.75
C TYR A 515 3.12 3.69 -11.35
N ASN A 516 2.02 3.49 -10.60
CA ASN A 516 1.89 3.89 -9.19
C ASN A 516 1.04 2.87 -8.44
N HIS A 517 1.67 1.76 -8.04
CA HIS A 517 1.01 0.60 -7.44
C HIS A 517 1.76 0.12 -6.19
N ILE A 518 1.05 -0.38 -5.18
CA ILE A 518 1.67 -0.75 -3.90
C ILE A 518 1.91 -2.26 -3.72
N MET A 519 1.41 -3.11 -4.60
CA MET A 519 1.45 -4.57 -4.42
C MET A 519 2.85 -5.16 -4.22
N PHE A 520 3.91 -4.52 -4.72
CA PHE A 520 5.30 -4.90 -4.48
C PHE A 520 5.97 -4.11 -3.34
N GLY A 521 5.17 -3.53 -2.44
CA GLY A 521 5.63 -2.61 -1.40
C GLY A 521 6.21 -3.24 -0.15
N GLU A 522 6.23 -4.58 -0.01
CA GLU A 522 6.80 -5.25 1.18
C GLU A 522 8.28 -4.96 1.39
N ILE A 523 9.02 -4.61 0.34
CA ILE A 523 10.41 -4.18 0.46
C ILE A 523 10.57 -3.02 1.45
N GLY A 524 9.58 -2.12 1.56
CA GLY A 524 9.57 -1.04 2.54
C GLY A 524 9.63 -1.54 3.98
N ALA A 525 8.87 -2.59 4.31
CA ALA A 525 8.93 -3.24 5.62
C ALA A 525 10.23 -4.01 5.81
N TRP A 526 10.70 -4.71 4.78
CA TRP A 526 11.95 -5.47 4.86
C TRP A 526 13.16 -4.59 5.16
N LEU A 527 13.22 -3.37 4.68
CA LEU A 527 14.29 -2.41 5.03
C LEU A 527 14.40 -2.22 6.55
N TYR A 528 13.26 -2.15 7.27
CA TYR A 528 13.25 -2.04 8.73
C TYR A 528 13.54 -3.38 9.42
N LYS A 529 12.83 -4.45 9.04
CA LYS A 529 12.89 -5.74 9.75
C LYS A 529 14.04 -6.65 9.31
N GLY A 530 14.39 -6.66 8.03
CA GLY A 530 15.47 -7.49 7.47
C GLY A 530 16.84 -6.82 7.57
N LEU A 531 16.95 -5.60 7.02
CA LEU A 531 18.22 -4.87 6.99
C LEU A 531 18.47 -4.11 8.30
N GLY A 532 17.48 -3.36 8.79
CA GLY A 532 17.55 -2.65 10.08
C GLY A 532 17.47 -3.56 11.29
N GLY A 533 16.90 -4.75 11.11
CA GLY A 533 16.77 -5.77 12.14
C GLY A 533 15.71 -5.51 13.20
N ILE A 534 14.80 -4.53 12.99
CA ILE A 534 13.75 -4.19 13.95
C ILE A 534 12.59 -5.18 13.80
N GLN A 535 12.48 -6.12 14.74
CA GLN A 535 11.44 -7.16 14.72
C GLN A 535 10.58 -7.10 15.99
N ILE A 536 9.33 -7.54 15.86
CA ILE A 536 8.38 -7.60 16.96
C ILE A 536 8.56 -8.92 17.71
N ASP A 537 8.68 -8.86 19.02
CA ASP A 537 8.55 -10.05 19.87
C ASP A 537 7.07 -10.40 20.02
N GLU A 538 6.63 -11.52 19.46
CA GLU A 538 5.23 -11.96 19.56
C GLU A 538 4.75 -12.17 21.01
N LYS A 539 5.67 -12.37 21.97
CA LYS A 539 5.33 -12.49 23.39
C LYS A 539 5.08 -11.13 24.05
N HIS A 540 5.60 -10.07 23.43
CA HIS A 540 5.54 -8.69 23.92
C HIS A 540 5.18 -7.73 22.79
N PRO A 541 3.96 -7.83 22.22
CA PRO A 541 3.53 -7.02 21.07
C PRO A 541 3.57 -5.52 21.40
N GLY A 542 3.46 -4.71 20.37
CA GLY A 542 3.50 -3.25 20.48
C GLY A 542 4.90 -2.69 20.78
N PHE A 543 5.97 -3.43 20.49
CA PHE A 543 7.34 -3.04 20.78
C PHE A 543 7.65 -2.84 22.27
N LYS A 544 6.88 -3.51 23.14
CA LYS A 544 7.18 -3.55 24.58
C LYS A 544 8.55 -4.18 24.85
N HIS A 545 8.89 -5.19 24.09
CA HIS A 545 10.23 -5.75 23.95
C HIS A 545 10.57 -5.86 22.47
N ILE A 546 11.74 -5.36 22.07
CA ILE A 546 12.16 -5.23 20.68
C ILE A 546 13.22 -6.31 20.38
N LEU A 547 13.03 -7.08 19.32
CA LEU A 547 14.08 -7.95 18.81
C LEU A 547 14.92 -7.19 17.79
N LEU A 548 16.21 -7.13 17.99
CA LEU A 548 17.16 -6.41 17.13
C LEU A 548 18.13 -7.41 16.50
N LYS A 549 17.95 -7.65 15.19
CA LYS A 549 18.78 -8.58 14.40
C LYS A 549 19.27 -7.88 13.11
N PRO A 550 20.07 -6.81 13.22
CA PRO A 550 20.50 -6.05 12.06
C PRO A 550 21.44 -6.87 11.18
N PHE A 551 21.34 -6.63 9.87
CA PHE A 551 22.30 -7.10 8.88
C PHE A 551 23.19 -5.94 8.42
N PHE A 552 24.49 -6.18 8.19
CA PHE A 552 25.47 -5.14 7.86
C PHE A 552 26.16 -5.47 6.53
N PRO A 553 25.57 -5.06 5.38
CA PRO A 553 26.17 -5.32 4.07
C PRO A 553 27.57 -4.75 3.94
N ALA A 554 28.47 -5.45 3.27
CA ALA A 554 29.87 -5.04 3.16
C ALA A 554 30.09 -3.72 2.40
N ASP A 555 29.21 -3.43 1.44
CA ASP A 555 29.23 -2.22 0.61
C ASP A 555 28.42 -1.05 1.18
N MET A 556 27.81 -1.24 2.35
CA MET A 556 27.07 -0.17 3.04
C MET A 556 27.91 0.39 4.21
N ASN A 557 28.07 1.70 4.26
CA ASN A 557 28.90 2.38 5.25
C ASN A 557 28.12 2.93 6.45
N GLU A 558 26.84 3.23 6.25
CA GLU A 558 25.99 3.77 7.32
C GLU A 558 24.52 3.49 7.08
N LEU A 559 23.78 3.43 8.18
CA LEU A 559 22.32 3.35 8.20
C LEU A 559 21.78 4.12 9.39
N THR A 560 20.75 4.91 9.15
CA THR A 560 19.96 5.59 10.19
C THR A 560 18.50 5.20 10.04
N ILE A 561 17.89 4.73 11.13
CA ILE A 561 16.47 4.44 11.23
C ILE A 561 15.90 5.18 12.44
N ARG A 562 14.74 5.81 12.25
CA ARG A 562 13.93 6.30 13.36
C ARG A 562 12.53 5.73 13.18
N TYR A 563 12.00 5.18 14.26
CA TYR A 563 10.66 4.61 14.27
C TYR A 563 9.93 5.01 15.55
N ASN A 564 8.77 5.63 15.41
CA ASN A 564 7.94 6.06 16.53
C ASN A 564 7.01 4.91 16.94
N THR A 565 7.46 4.11 17.91
CA THR A 565 6.66 3.02 18.49
C THR A 565 5.55 3.59 19.39
N PRO A 566 4.58 2.78 19.85
CA PRO A 566 3.61 3.20 20.86
C PRO A 566 4.22 3.74 22.16
N TYR A 567 5.50 3.46 22.41
CA TYR A 567 6.25 3.94 23.60
C TYR A 567 7.15 5.14 23.31
N GLY A 568 7.21 5.61 22.07
CA GLY A 568 8.05 6.72 21.63
C GLY A 568 9.13 6.30 20.63
N TRP A 569 10.04 7.22 20.35
CA TRP A 569 11.04 7.06 19.29
C TRP A 569 12.10 6.02 19.63
N LEU A 570 12.19 4.99 18.79
CA LEU A 570 13.34 4.12 18.64
C LEU A 570 14.27 4.74 17.60
N ASN A 571 15.51 5.04 17.97
CA ASN A 571 16.50 5.60 17.04
C ASN A 571 17.66 4.62 16.93
N ILE A 572 17.99 4.24 15.71
CA ILE A 572 19.12 3.36 15.39
C ILE A 572 20.02 4.08 14.39
N ASN A 573 21.31 4.05 14.66
CA ASN A 573 22.33 4.47 13.72
C ASN A 573 23.52 3.51 13.81
N TRP A 574 24.04 3.09 12.66
CA TRP A 574 25.33 2.43 12.64
C TRP A 574 26.23 3.01 11.56
N VAL A 575 27.50 3.00 11.83
CA VAL A 575 28.55 3.49 10.93
C VAL A 575 29.69 2.48 10.91
N ARG A 576 30.14 2.12 9.72
CA ARG A 576 31.31 1.28 9.49
C ARG A 576 32.55 2.10 9.75
N GLN A 577 33.32 1.75 10.80
CA GLN A 577 34.55 2.42 11.17
C GLN A 577 35.74 1.89 10.37
N THR A 578 35.79 0.58 10.20
CA THR A 578 36.73 -0.17 9.37
C THR A 578 35.99 -1.32 8.70
N ASN A 579 36.67 -2.07 7.83
CA ASN A 579 36.05 -3.26 7.21
C ASN A 579 35.53 -4.27 8.25
N ASP A 580 36.19 -4.33 9.43
CA ASP A 580 35.91 -5.32 10.46
C ASP A 580 35.23 -4.73 11.71
N CYS A 581 34.91 -3.43 11.73
CA CYS A 581 34.33 -2.79 12.90
C CYS A 581 33.17 -1.87 12.54
N ILE A 582 32.03 -2.07 13.22
CA ILE A 582 30.87 -1.20 13.14
C ILE A 582 30.57 -0.61 14.52
N ARG A 583 30.39 0.71 14.56
CA ARG A 583 29.76 1.37 15.70
C ARG A 583 28.25 1.37 15.51
N TYR A 584 27.55 0.68 16.40
CA TYR A 584 26.10 0.62 16.45
C TYR A 584 25.57 1.40 17.65
N THR A 585 24.76 2.41 17.40
CA THR A 585 24.13 3.23 18.44
C THR A 585 22.63 3.07 18.40
N ILE A 586 22.01 2.98 19.56
CA ILE A 586 20.57 2.85 19.70
C ILE A 586 20.06 3.66 20.88
N ASP A 587 18.87 4.29 20.70
CA ASP A 587 18.11 4.93 21.77
C ASP A 587 16.76 4.23 21.89
N ILE A 588 16.58 3.51 22.99
CA ILE A 588 15.42 2.64 23.26
C ILE A 588 14.40 3.45 24.06
N PRO A 589 13.11 3.49 23.65
CA PRO A 589 12.06 4.26 24.33
C PRO A 589 11.92 3.88 25.80
N ALA A 590 11.53 4.86 26.63
CA ALA A 590 11.26 4.63 28.05
C ALA A 590 10.18 3.55 28.28
N GLY A 591 10.41 2.70 29.27
CA GLY A 591 9.47 1.62 29.63
C GLY A 591 9.51 0.42 28.69
N THR A 592 10.46 0.34 27.77
CA THR A 592 10.70 -0.80 26.89
C THR A 592 12.10 -1.37 27.07
N SER A 593 12.37 -2.50 26.44
CA SER A 593 13.68 -3.15 26.40
C SER A 593 13.92 -3.77 25.02
N ALA A 594 15.16 -4.17 24.75
CA ALA A 594 15.48 -4.87 23.52
C ALA A 594 16.40 -6.06 23.77
N THR A 595 16.30 -7.08 22.92
CA THR A 595 17.29 -8.14 22.78
C THR A 595 18.04 -7.91 21.47
N PHE A 596 19.31 -7.57 21.58
CA PHE A 596 20.20 -7.42 20.43
C PHE A 596 20.90 -8.76 20.15
N VAL A 597 20.75 -9.25 18.91
CA VAL A 597 21.40 -10.46 18.41
C VAL A 597 22.34 -10.05 17.29
N PRO A 598 23.63 -9.87 17.55
CA PRO A 598 24.56 -9.50 16.50
C PRO A 598 24.62 -10.59 15.44
N PHE A 599 24.56 -10.18 14.17
CA PHE A 599 24.76 -11.09 13.06
C PHE A 599 26.25 -11.39 12.95
N THR A 600 26.65 -12.57 13.39
CA THR A 600 28.02 -13.08 13.22
C THR A 600 27.99 -14.56 12.87
N MET A 601 28.78 -14.96 11.91
CA MET A 601 29.02 -16.36 11.56
C MET A 601 30.37 -16.81 12.15
N PRO A 602 30.60 -18.08 12.52
CA PRO A 602 29.74 -19.26 12.40
C PRO A 602 28.99 -19.67 13.69
N GLU A 603 29.20 -18.99 14.82
CA GLU A 603 28.52 -19.31 16.07
C GLU A 603 27.55 -18.19 16.50
N PRO A 604 26.35 -18.52 17.02
CA PRO A 604 25.45 -17.52 17.56
C PRO A 604 26.14 -16.82 18.74
N GLN A 605 26.49 -15.55 18.56
CA GLN A 605 26.96 -14.74 19.68
C GLN A 605 25.86 -14.61 20.73
N LYS A 606 26.28 -14.50 21.97
CA LYS A 606 25.42 -14.32 23.12
C LYS A 606 24.55 -13.07 22.91
N SER A 607 23.25 -13.24 22.91
CA SER A 607 22.31 -12.11 22.83
C SER A 607 22.55 -11.14 24.00
N ILE A 608 22.40 -9.85 23.72
CA ILE A 608 22.57 -8.77 24.70
C ILE A 608 21.20 -8.18 25.00
N THR A 609 20.82 -8.15 26.27
CA THR A 609 19.61 -7.43 26.70
C THR A 609 19.96 -5.97 26.97
N LEU A 610 19.26 -5.07 26.28
CA LEU A 610 19.40 -3.62 26.42
C LEU A 610 18.16 -3.04 27.09
N GLN A 611 18.37 -2.20 28.10
CA GLN A 611 17.29 -1.48 28.77
C GLN A 611 16.98 -0.18 28.02
N ALA A 612 15.87 0.50 28.40
CA ALA A 612 15.55 1.82 27.89
C ALA A 612 16.72 2.80 28.04
N GLY A 613 16.88 3.67 27.04
CA GLY A 613 17.96 4.69 26.99
C GLY A 613 18.96 4.45 25.88
N LYS A 614 20.05 5.21 25.90
CA LYS A 614 21.07 5.22 24.86
C LYS A 614 22.14 4.18 25.11
N HIS A 615 22.46 3.42 24.06
CA HIS A 615 23.55 2.43 24.08
C HIS A 615 24.44 2.64 22.86
N SER A 616 25.73 2.31 23.02
CA SER A 616 26.73 2.29 21.95
C SER A 616 27.47 0.97 22.02
N LEU A 617 27.48 0.23 20.94
CA LEU A 617 28.12 -1.07 20.81
C LEU A 617 29.20 -0.96 19.72
N GLU A 618 30.39 -1.43 20.00
CA GLU A 618 31.44 -1.67 18.99
C GLU A 618 31.33 -3.16 18.61
N LEU A 619 31.06 -3.41 17.32
CA LEU A 619 30.85 -4.75 16.77
C LEU A 619 32.07 -5.10 15.91
N ASP A 620 32.90 -6.01 16.38
CA ASP A 620 34.06 -6.49 15.65
C ASP A 620 33.71 -7.74 14.84
N PHE A 621 33.89 -7.68 13.54
CA PHE A 621 33.71 -8.80 12.61
C PHE A 621 35.08 -9.43 12.33
N ILE A 622 35.59 -10.23 13.27
CA ILE A 622 36.83 -10.97 13.05
C ILE A 622 36.55 -12.07 12.00
N HIS A 623 37.02 -11.83 10.78
CA HIS A 623 37.07 -12.76 9.65
C HIS A 623 35.78 -13.47 9.21
N GLN A 624 35.01 -12.81 8.37
CA GLN A 624 34.14 -13.49 7.39
C GLN A 624 34.82 -13.50 6.00
N LEU A 625 35.99 -14.06 5.94
CA LEU A 625 36.62 -14.46 4.68
C LEU A 625 37.04 -15.92 4.83
N ILE A 626 36.13 -16.81 4.46
CA ILE A 626 36.44 -18.03 3.66
C ILE A 626 35.13 -18.43 2.97
#